data_89bf76c7fd5941dfb084d7485eeb2bc5
#
_entry.id   89bf76c7fd5941dfb084d7485eeb2bc5
#
_cell.length_a   1.000
_cell.length_b   1.000
_cell.length_c   1.000
_cell.angle_alpha   90.00
_cell.angle_beta   90.00
_cell.angle_gamma   90.00
#
_symmetry.space_group_name_H-M   'P 1'
#
loop_
_entity.id
_entity.type
_entity.pdbx_description
1 polymer ?
#
loop_
_entity_poly.entity_id
_entity_poly.type
_entity_poly.pdbx_seq_one_letter_code
_entity_poly.pdbx_strand_id
1 'polypeptide(L)'
;QKQGHLFGLCTGRQLEGIKYPFGGNRDYPLTDIDFDFYITLSGGVIFNKNCDVIFEKTIPMTIVKEVAEIIPVHMSIVYKDEIYMYRPTDIRWGTTIETLNELTFKDADAFSFHFPEGDLENAKKAMDYINSHYSDTCAAFQNKNHVDVCGVGCSKGTGIKHVINYFNINESDVYGIGDSWNDLPLLDGVKHGYTFTYAPLDVKDKAEKIVDSLAEAIQDILKED
;
A
#
# COMPACT_ATOMS: atom_id res chain seq x y z
N GLN A 1 -20.39 3.90 8.89
CA GLN A 1 -20.54 5.38 8.80
C GLN A 1 -21.86 5.87 9.41
N LYS A 2 -23.03 5.29 9.05
CA LYS A 2 -24.32 5.73 9.63
C LYS A 2 -24.43 5.58 11.15
N GLN A 3 -23.60 4.75 11.75
CA GLN A 3 -23.50 4.52 13.21
C GLN A 3 -22.34 5.28 13.87
N GLY A 4 -21.66 6.16 13.13
CA GLY A 4 -20.56 6.97 13.63
C GLY A 4 -19.16 6.42 13.38
N HIS A 5 -19.03 5.24 12.77
CA HIS A 5 -17.72 4.67 12.41
C HIS A 5 -17.07 5.44 11.25
N LEU A 6 -15.75 5.60 11.31
CA LEU A 6 -14.94 6.00 10.17
C LEU A 6 -14.59 4.77 9.35
N PHE A 7 -14.62 4.91 8.03
CA PHE A 7 -14.27 3.84 7.10
C PHE A 7 -13.23 4.33 6.12
N GLY A 8 -12.07 3.68 6.09
CA GLY A 8 -10.96 4.08 5.25
C GLY A 8 -10.39 2.96 4.42
N LEU A 9 -9.60 3.32 3.44
CA LEU A 9 -8.89 2.40 2.57
C LEU A 9 -7.39 2.43 2.86
N CYS A 10 -6.77 1.24 2.93
CA CYS A 10 -5.33 1.08 3.13
C CYS A 10 -4.74 0.21 2.02
N THR A 11 -3.85 0.76 1.19
CA THR A 11 -3.37 0.10 -0.04
C THR A 11 -1.95 0.48 -0.43
N GLY A 12 -1.27 -0.38 -1.19
CA GLY A 12 -0.03 -0.06 -1.90
C GLY A 12 -0.23 0.84 -3.15
N ARG A 13 -1.48 1.03 -3.60
CA ARG A 13 -1.77 1.86 -4.78
C ARG A 13 -1.74 3.35 -4.46
N GLN A 14 -1.51 4.18 -5.49
CA GLN A 14 -1.73 5.62 -5.45
C GLN A 14 -3.24 5.95 -5.53
N LEU A 15 -3.61 7.20 -5.25
CA LEU A 15 -5.01 7.62 -5.11
C LEU A 15 -5.83 7.42 -6.40
N GLU A 16 -5.30 7.77 -7.57
CA GLU A 16 -5.98 7.49 -8.85
C GLU A 16 -6.16 5.99 -9.12
N GLY A 17 -5.20 5.15 -8.71
CA GLY A 17 -5.31 3.69 -8.81
C GLY A 17 -6.40 3.08 -7.92
N ILE A 18 -6.89 3.81 -6.93
CA ILE A 18 -8.04 3.44 -6.11
C ILE A 18 -9.35 3.68 -6.86
N LYS A 19 -9.45 4.81 -7.56
CA LYS A 19 -10.64 5.16 -8.35
C LYS A 19 -10.94 4.13 -9.44
N TYR A 20 -9.89 3.45 -9.94
CA TYR A 20 -9.99 2.43 -10.98
C TYR A 20 -9.30 1.12 -10.55
N PRO A 21 -9.87 0.38 -9.57
CA PRO A 21 -9.21 -0.74 -8.91
C PRO A 21 -8.89 -1.94 -9.82
N PHE A 22 -9.57 -2.05 -10.96
CA PHE A 22 -9.41 -3.17 -11.91
C PHE A 22 -8.65 -2.76 -13.17
N GLY A 23 -7.49 -2.12 -13.00
CA GLY A 23 -6.60 -1.81 -14.13
C GLY A 23 -7.13 -0.71 -15.05
N GLY A 24 -7.81 0.29 -14.49
CA GLY A 24 -8.39 1.37 -15.28
C GLY A 24 -9.64 0.99 -16.05
N ASN A 25 -10.20 -0.20 -15.81
CA ASN A 25 -11.48 -0.56 -16.39
C ASN A 25 -12.59 0.30 -15.77
N ARG A 26 -13.02 1.31 -16.53
CA ARG A 26 -14.07 2.26 -16.12
C ARG A 26 -15.46 1.61 -15.99
N ASP A 27 -15.62 0.36 -16.42
CA ASP A 27 -16.88 -0.39 -16.30
C ASP A 27 -17.16 -0.84 -14.85
N TYR A 28 -16.14 -0.75 -13.98
CA TYR A 28 -16.25 -1.06 -12.55
C TYR A 28 -15.73 0.10 -11.70
N PRO A 29 -16.39 1.28 -11.71
CA PRO A 29 -16.01 2.36 -10.81
C PRO A 29 -16.22 1.89 -9.37
N LEU A 30 -15.39 2.39 -8.44
CA LEU A 30 -15.72 2.35 -7.02
C LEU A 30 -16.95 3.25 -6.82
N THR A 31 -18.13 2.62 -6.82
CA THR A 31 -19.39 3.32 -6.70
C THR A 31 -19.70 3.58 -5.24
N ASP A 32 -20.07 4.82 -4.93
CA ASP A 32 -20.88 5.23 -3.76
C ASP A 32 -20.31 4.89 -2.37
N ILE A 33 -19.03 4.52 -2.26
CA ILE A 33 -18.34 4.37 -0.97
C ILE A 33 -17.55 5.64 -0.70
N ASP A 34 -18.05 6.47 0.19
CA ASP A 34 -17.31 7.61 0.71
C ASP A 34 -16.34 7.12 1.79
N PHE A 35 -15.05 7.06 1.47
CA PHE A 35 -14.04 6.81 2.47
C PHE A 35 -13.74 8.08 3.27
N ASP A 36 -13.56 7.95 4.57
CA ASP A 36 -13.23 9.07 5.46
C ASP A 36 -11.73 9.41 5.39
N PHE A 37 -10.89 8.44 4.96
CA PHE A 37 -9.46 8.60 4.75
C PHE A 37 -8.90 7.56 3.76
N TYR A 38 -7.70 7.84 3.25
CA TYR A 38 -6.96 6.93 2.36
C TYR A 38 -5.52 6.82 2.84
N ILE A 39 -5.07 5.61 3.14
CA ILE A 39 -3.66 5.27 3.34
C ILE A 39 -3.18 4.66 2.04
N THR A 40 -2.37 5.40 1.29
CA THR A 40 -1.89 5.02 -0.05
C THR A 40 -0.40 4.73 -0.03
N LEU A 41 0.12 4.10 -1.09
CA LEU A 41 1.53 3.82 -1.27
C LEU A 41 2.15 3.13 -0.04
N SER A 42 1.43 2.15 0.50
CA SER A 42 1.84 1.40 1.71
C SER A 42 2.13 2.28 2.93
N GLY A 43 1.43 3.43 3.05
CA GLY A 43 1.60 4.40 4.12
C GLY A 43 2.53 5.56 3.79
N GLY A 44 3.03 5.64 2.55
CA GLY A 44 3.89 6.74 2.08
C GLY A 44 3.15 8.06 1.95
N VAL A 45 1.87 8.03 1.54
CA VAL A 45 1.00 9.21 1.47
C VAL A 45 -0.36 8.89 2.07
N ILE A 46 -0.87 9.81 2.90
CA ILE A 46 -2.16 9.65 3.59
C ILE A 46 -3.02 10.87 3.33
N PHE A 47 -4.28 10.64 2.98
CA PHE A 47 -5.24 11.69 2.67
C PHE A 47 -6.47 11.59 3.58
N ASN A 48 -7.09 12.75 3.85
CA ASN A 48 -8.45 12.80 4.38
C ASN A 48 -9.50 12.58 3.26
N LYS A 49 -10.77 12.58 3.61
CA LYS A 49 -11.88 12.40 2.65
C LYS A 49 -11.94 13.44 1.52
N ASN A 50 -11.37 14.61 1.73
CA ASN A 50 -11.32 15.70 0.73
C ASN A 50 -10.09 15.60 -0.16
N CYS A 51 -9.26 14.54 -0.02
CA CYS A 51 -7.97 14.36 -0.67
C CYS A 51 -6.91 15.41 -0.24
N ASP A 52 -7.08 16.05 0.94
CA ASP A 52 -6.00 16.83 1.53
C ASP A 52 -4.97 15.89 2.15
N VAL A 53 -3.69 16.20 1.99
CA VAL A 53 -2.58 15.39 2.54
C VAL A 53 -2.53 15.53 4.05
N ILE A 54 -2.66 14.40 4.78
CA ILE A 54 -2.45 14.30 6.23
C ILE A 54 -0.97 14.04 6.53
N PHE A 55 -0.34 13.19 5.72
CA PHE A 55 1.05 12.77 5.87
C PHE A 55 1.64 12.42 4.51
N GLU A 56 2.91 12.73 4.31
CA GLU A 56 3.69 12.38 3.12
C GLU A 56 5.14 12.10 3.50
N LYS A 57 5.74 11.09 2.90
CA LYS A 57 7.15 10.76 3.04
C LYS A 57 7.69 10.26 1.70
N THR A 58 8.65 10.98 1.16
CA THR A 58 9.24 10.71 -0.16
C THR A 58 10.56 9.94 -0.08
N ILE A 59 11.01 9.42 -1.22
CA ILE A 59 12.27 8.69 -1.41
C ILE A 59 13.12 9.44 -2.42
N PRO A 60 14.41 9.74 -2.13
CA PRO A 60 15.29 10.40 -3.09
C PRO A 60 15.44 9.61 -4.40
N MET A 61 15.30 10.28 -5.54
CA MET A 61 15.47 9.66 -6.86
C MET A 61 16.87 9.05 -7.08
N THR A 62 17.88 9.48 -6.33
CA THR A 62 19.21 8.84 -6.34
C THR A 62 19.13 7.40 -5.89
N ILE A 63 18.38 7.11 -4.82
CA ILE A 63 18.14 5.76 -4.31
C ILE A 63 17.28 4.94 -5.29
N VAL A 64 16.21 5.54 -5.83
CA VAL A 64 15.36 4.88 -6.84
C VAL A 64 16.19 4.41 -8.04
N LYS A 65 17.08 5.27 -8.56
CA LYS A 65 17.98 4.94 -9.68
C LYS A 65 18.97 3.84 -9.33
N GLU A 66 19.59 3.93 -8.16
CA GLU A 66 20.57 2.93 -7.70
C GLU A 66 19.94 1.54 -7.54
N VAL A 67 18.79 1.46 -6.89
CA VAL A 67 18.09 0.18 -6.70
C VAL A 67 17.59 -0.40 -8.03
N ALA A 68 17.15 0.44 -8.98
CA ALA A 68 16.71 0.01 -10.31
C ALA A 68 17.83 -0.63 -11.16
N GLU A 69 19.08 -0.22 -10.95
CA GLU A 69 20.23 -0.86 -11.62
C GLU A 69 20.55 -2.24 -11.02
N ILE A 70 20.32 -2.41 -9.71
CA ILE A 70 20.58 -3.66 -8.99
C ILE A 70 19.47 -4.68 -9.25
N ILE A 71 18.23 -4.23 -9.35
CA ILE A 71 17.04 -5.07 -9.58
C ILE A 71 16.47 -4.76 -10.98
N PRO A 72 16.97 -5.40 -12.05
CA PRO A 72 16.67 -5.02 -13.43
C PRO A 72 15.35 -5.62 -13.96
N VAL A 73 14.27 -5.47 -13.21
CA VAL A 73 12.92 -5.92 -13.60
C VAL A 73 12.01 -4.73 -13.93
N HIS A 74 10.78 -5.00 -14.35
CA HIS A 74 9.76 -3.98 -14.52
C HIS A 74 9.57 -3.19 -13.21
N MET A 75 9.55 -1.88 -13.32
CA MET A 75 9.42 -0.96 -12.18
C MET A 75 8.37 0.10 -12.49
N SER A 76 7.53 0.41 -11.53
CA SER A 76 6.69 1.61 -11.52
C SER A 76 7.18 2.59 -10.46
N ILE A 77 7.18 3.88 -10.81
CA ILE A 77 7.56 4.98 -9.92
C ILE A 77 6.37 5.92 -9.83
N VAL A 78 6.02 6.33 -8.63
CA VAL A 78 4.91 7.25 -8.36
C VAL A 78 5.46 8.60 -7.93
N TYR A 79 4.96 9.67 -8.55
CA TYR A 79 5.22 11.04 -8.17
C TYR A 79 3.96 11.88 -8.37
N LYS A 80 3.44 12.49 -7.30
CA LYS A 80 2.21 13.31 -7.31
C LYS A 80 1.04 12.61 -7.99
N ASP A 81 0.81 11.36 -7.59
CA ASP A 81 -0.24 10.48 -8.10
C ASP A 81 -0.07 10.02 -9.57
N GLU A 82 0.95 10.49 -10.28
CA GLU A 82 1.32 10.05 -11.62
C GLU A 82 2.20 8.80 -11.55
N ILE A 83 1.98 7.84 -12.47
CA ILE A 83 2.79 6.62 -12.58
C ILE A 83 3.71 6.70 -13.79
N TYR A 84 5.00 6.40 -13.56
CA TYR A 84 6.02 6.25 -14.60
C TYR A 84 6.49 4.79 -14.61
N MET A 85 6.44 4.17 -15.80
CA MET A 85 6.76 2.75 -15.98
C MET A 85 8.12 2.62 -16.67
N TYR A 86 9.07 2.00 -15.96
CA TYR A 86 10.41 1.70 -16.44
C TYR A 86 10.58 0.20 -16.70
N ARG A 87 11.11 -0.18 -17.86
CA ARG A 87 11.22 -1.57 -18.33
C ARG A 87 9.86 -2.31 -18.28
N PRO A 88 8.78 -1.75 -18.82
CA PRO A 88 7.46 -2.37 -18.71
C PRO A 88 7.40 -3.67 -19.48
N THR A 89 6.80 -4.70 -18.88
CA THR A 89 6.46 -5.96 -19.54
C THR A 89 5.05 -5.94 -20.15
N ASP A 90 4.21 -5.02 -19.66
CA ASP A 90 2.84 -4.82 -20.09
C ASP A 90 2.48 -3.34 -19.89
N ILE A 91 1.96 -2.70 -20.93
CA ILE A 91 1.63 -1.26 -20.91
C ILE A 91 0.12 -1.13 -20.71
N ARG A 92 -0.32 -1.11 -19.46
CA ARG A 92 -1.75 -0.92 -19.15
C ARG A 92 -2.05 0.45 -18.49
N TRP A 93 -1.06 1.09 -17.86
CA TRP A 93 -1.28 2.27 -17.01
C TRP A 93 0.03 3.07 -16.84
N GLY A 94 -0.11 4.37 -16.80
CA GLY A 94 1.01 5.28 -16.58
C GLY A 94 1.80 5.65 -17.83
N THR A 95 2.79 6.49 -17.64
CA THR A 95 3.69 6.96 -18.70
C THR A 95 4.90 6.05 -18.80
N THR A 96 5.13 5.42 -19.94
CA THR A 96 6.34 4.64 -20.19
C THR A 96 7.54 5.56 -20.39
N ILE A 97 8.64 5.25 -19.72
CA ILE A 97 9.93 5.91 -19.85
C ILE A 97 11.00 4.91 -20.30
N GLU A 98 11.92 5.36 -21.13
CA GLU A 98 13.05 4.54 -21.59
C GLU A 98 14.21 4.59 -20.63
N THR A 99 14.40 5.73 -19.96
CA THR A 99 15.47 5.95 -18.99
C THR A 99 14.95 6.70 -17.76
N LEU A 100 15.49 6.40 -16.60
CA LEU A 100 15.19 7.11 -15.34
C LEU A 100 15.68 8.57 -15.35
N ASN A 101 16.50 8.96 -16.32
CA ASN A 101 16.95 10.34 -16.46
C ASN A 101 15.91 11.27 -17.09
N GLU A 102 14.84 10.72 -17.66
CA GLU A 102 13.68 11.49 -18.12
C GLU A 102 12.91 12.11 -16.94
N LEU A 103 13.02 11.46 -15.76
CA LEU A 103 12.39 11.95 -14.53
C LEU A 103 13.23 13.06 -13.91
N THR A 104 12.69 14.28 -13.90
CA THR A 104 13.39 15.50 -13.43
C THR A 104 13.08 15.88 -11.99
N PHE A 105 12.12 15.22 -11.34
CA PHE A 105 11.83 15.42 -9.92
C PHE A 105 12.95 14.82 -9.05
N LYS A 106 13.13 15.40 -7.86
CA LYS A 106 14.22 15.04 -6.95
C LYS A 106 13.86 13.82 -6.09
N ASP A 107 12.60 13.66 -5.77
CA ASP A 107 12.08 12.65 -4.87
C ASP A 107 10.85 11.99 -5.50
N ALA A 108 10.65 10.70 -5.24
CA ALA A 108 9.46 9.94 -5.60
C ALA A 108 8.60 9.67 -4.35
N ASP A 109 7.28 9.56 -4.51
CA ASP A 109 6.38 9.22 -3.41
C ASP A 109 6.51 7.74 -3.04
N ALA A 110 6.68 6.89 -4.05
CA ALA A 110 6.92 5.46 -3.92
C ALA A 110 7.46 4.87 -5.22
N PHE A 111 7.94 3.63 -5.16
CA PHE A 111 8.17 2.81 -6.34
C PHE A 111 7.85 1.34 -6.05
N SER A 112 7.60 0.55 -7.09
CA SER A 112 7.34 -0.88 -6.96
C SER A 112 8.06 -1.67 -8.04
N PHE A 113 8.58 -2.85 -7.68
CA PHE A 113 9.10 -3.83 -8.62
C PHE A 113 8.05 -4.89 -8.93
N HIS A 114 7.97 -5.29 -10.19
CA HIS A 114 7.00 -6.25 -10.68
C HIS A 114 7.73 -7.46 -11.28
N PHE A 115 7.72 -8.56 -10.56
CA PHE A 115 8.29 -9.83 -11.00
C PHE A 115 7.27 -10.64 -11.81
N PRO A 116 7.70 -11.64 -12.59
CA PRO A 116 6.78 -12.56 -13.28
C PRO A 116 5.78 -13.19 -12.29
N GLU A 117 4.61 -13.55 -12.80
CA GLU A 117 3.57 -14.19 -11.99
C GLU A 117 4.12 -15.47 -11.33
N GLY A 118 3.91 -15.60 -10.02
CA GLY A 118 4.39 -16.74 -9.24
C GLY A 118 5.84 -16.65 -8.77
N ASP A 119 6.62 -15.65 -9.17
CA ASP A 119 8.01 -15.47 -8.75
C ASP A 119 8.11 -14.81 -7.37
N LEU A 120 7.62 -15.51 -6.36
CA LEU A 120 7.61 -15.03 -4.97
C LEU A 120 9.01 -14.98 -4.35
N GLU A 121 9.90 -15.88 -4.78
CA GLU A 121 11.26 -15.98 -4.22
C GLU A 121 12.12 -14.78 -4.59
N ASN A 122 12.14 -14.38 -5.87
CA ASN A 122 12.90 -13.21 -6.29
C ASN A 122 12.29 -11.91 -5.77
N ALA A 123 10.97 -11.81 -5.67
CA ALA A 123 10.31 -10.69 -4.98
C ALA A 123 10.77 -10.59 -3.51
N LYS A 124 10.81 -11.73 -2.79
CA LYS A 124 11.32 -11.75 -1.41
C LYS A 124 12.78 -11.31 -1.31
N LYS A 125 13.65 -11.85 -2.18
CA LYS A 125 15.09 -11.47 -2.20
C LYS A 125 15.27 -9.97 -2.46
N ALA A 126 14.50 -9.40 -3.36
CA ALA A 126 14.53 -7.96 -3.65
C ALA A 126 14.08 -7.13 -2.44
N MET A 127 12.99 -7.51 -1.78
CA MET A 127 12.54 -6.88 -0.53
C MET A 127 13.62 -6.96 0.56
N ASP A 128 14.17 -8.14 0.81
CA ASP A 128 15.19 -8.37 1.84
C ASP A 128 16.47 -7.53 1.53
N TYR A 129 16.85 -7.45 0.25
CA TYR A 129 17.98 -6.63 -0.20
C TYR A 129 17.75 -5.15 0.09
N ILE A 130 16.60 -4.60 -0.30
CA ILE A 130 16.27 -3.19 -0.07
C ILE A 130 16.26 -2.89 1.43
N ASN A 131 15.59 -3.70 2.23
CA ASN A 131 15.49 -3.50 3.68
C ASN A 131 16.82 -3.65 4.41
N SER A 132 17.78 -4.41 3.87
CA SER A 132 19.12 -4.56 4.48
C SER A 132 20.10 -3.45 4.09
N HIS A 133 19.95 -2.84 2.90
CA HIS A 133 20.93 -1.87 2.37
C HIS A 133 20.44 -0.42 2.39
N TYR A 134 19.12 -0.19 2.43
CA TYR A 134 18.50 1.13 2.32
C TYR A 134 17.51 1.44 3.46
N SER A 135 17.60 0.73 4.59
CA SER A 135 16.72 0.89 5.75
C SER A 135 16.66 2.30 6.33
N ASP A 136 17.69 3.13 6.08
CA ASP A 136 17.73 4.53 6.52
C ASP A 136 16.94 5.48 5.60
N THR A 137 16.51 4.99 4.43
CA THR A 137 15.88 5.84 3.40
C THR A 137 14.51 5.33 3.00
N CYS A 138 14.31 4.03 2.91
CA CYS A 138 13.05 3.44 2.48
C CYS A 138 12.74 2.13 3.20
N ALA A 139 11.49 1.67 3.07
CA ALA A 139 10.99 0.40 3.56
C ALA A 139 10.31 -0.35 2.40
N ALA A 140 10.62 -1.63 2.24
CA ALA A 140 10.10 -2.49 1.20
C ALA A 140 9.19 -3.59 1.78
N PHE A 141 8.08 -3.86 1.11
CA PHE A 141 7.08 -4.86 1.50
C PHE A 141 6.73 -5.75 0.32
N GLN A 142 6.75 -7.06 0.54
CA GLN A 142 6.31 -8.00 -0.48
C GLN A 142 4.79 -8.04 -0.57
N ASN A 143 4.27 -7.95 -1.80
CA ASN A 143 2.87 -8.16 -2.15
C ASN A 143 2.81 -9.18 -3.29
N LYS A 144 2.73 -10.47 -2.96
CA LYS A 144 2.85 -11.59 -3.91
C LYS A 144 4.16 -11.48 -4.70
N ASN A 145 4.08 -11.37 -6.03
CA ASN A 145 5.22 -11.17 -6.93
C ASN A 145 5.59 -9.69 -7.15
N HIS A 146 5.09 -8.78 -6.32
CA HIS A 146 5.45 -7.37 -6.33
C HIS A 146 6.20 -6.98 -5.05
N VAL A 147 7.01 -5.94 -5.14
CA VAL A 147 7.67 -5.32 -3.98
C VAL A 147 7.34 -3.85 -3.97
N ASP A 148 6.50 -3.44 -3.02
CA ASP A 148 6.13 -2.05 -2.80
C ASP A 148 7.16 -1.38 -1.91
N VAL A 149 7.67 -0.20 -2.31
CA VAL A 149 8.69 0.55 -1.57
C VAL A 149 8.18 1.96 -1.29
N CYS A 150 8.19 2.33 -0.03
CA CYS A 150 7.83 3.66 0.47
C CYS A 150 8.95 4.27 1.31
N GLY A 151 8.80 5.52 1.74
CA GLY A 151 9.80 6.22 2.55
C GLY A 151 10.06 5.52 3.88
N VAL A 152 11.26 5.72 4.44
CA VAL A 152 11.65 5.13 5.74
C VAL A 152 10.65 5.43 6.83
N GLY A 153 10.34 4.41 7.64
CA GLY A 153 9.37 4.50 8.73
C GLY A 153 7.91 4.44 8.27
N CYS A 154 7.64 4.38 6.96
CA CYS A 154 6.31 4.17 6.43
C CYS A 154 5.95 2.68 6.35
N SER A 155 4.72 2.38 6.63
CA SER A 155 4.07 1.09 6.45
C SER A 155 2.55 1.30 6.57
N LYS A 156 1.76 0.31 6.19
CA LYS A 156 0.32 0.35 6.46
C LYS A 156 0.01 0.52 7.96
N GLY A 157 0.84 -0.05 8.83
CA GLY A 157 0.71 0.06 10.29
C GLY A 157 1.07 1.44 10.84
N THR A 158 2.12 2.09 10.34
CA THR A 158 2.40 3.48 10.72
C THR A 158 1.39 4.44 10.10
N GLY A 159 0.88 4.12 8.92
CA GLY A 159 -0.18 4.88 8.26
C GLY A 159 -1.44 4.97 9.08
N ILE A 160 -1.92 3.85 9.66
CA ILE A 160 -3.10 3.88 10.53
C ILE A 160 -2.85 4.69 11.81
N LYS A 161 -1.62 4.74 12.34
CA LYS A 161 -1.29 5.58 13.50
C LYS A 161 -1.40 7.08 13.19
N HIS A 162 -1.03 7.52 11.98
CA HIS A 162 -1.25 8.89 11.54
C HIS A 162 -2.75 9.23 11.47
N VAL A 163 -3.57 8.30 10.99
CA VAL A 163 -5.05 8.46 10.94
C VAL A 163 -5.64 8.53 12.35
N ILE A 164 -5.25 7.63 13.26
CA ILE A 164 -5.66 7.62 14.66
C ILE A 164 -5.38 8.98 15.31
N ASN A 165 -4.18 9.50 15.14
CA ASN A 165 -3.77 10.80 15.67
C ASN A 165 -4.57 11.96 15.04
N TYR A 166 -4.76 11.94 13.72
CA TYR A 166 -5.46 13.00 12.99
C TYR A 166 -6.93 13.13 13.42
N PHE A 167 -7.63 12.00 13.57
CA PHE A 167 -9.03 11.96 13.98
C PHE A 167 -9.23 11.87 15.49
N ASN A 168 -8.14 11.79 16.28
CA ASN A 168 -8.17 11.61 17.75
C ASN A 168 -9.01 10.38 18.16
N ILE A 169 -8.75 9.24 17.53
CA ILE A 169 -9.42 7.96 17.77
C ILE A 169 -8.70 7.23 18.90
N ASN A 170 -9.45 6.46 19.71
CA ASN A 170 -8.85 5.57 20.69
C ASN A 170 -8.29 4.31 19.95
N GLU A 171 -7.04 3.96 20.21
CA GLU A 171 -6.41 2.78 19.57
C GLU A 171 -7.17 1.48 19.84
N SER A 172 -7.91 1.37 20.98
CA SER A 172 -8.74 0.21 21.27
C SER A 172 -9.92 0.02 20.33
N ASP A 173 -10.32 1.07 19.60
CA ASP A 173 -11.52 1.09 18.77
C ASP A 173 -11.16 0.98 17.27
N VAL A 174 -9.95 0.52 16.98
CA VAL A 174 -9.42 0.45 15.61
C VAL A 174 -9.39 -0.98 15.11
N TYR A 175 -10.05 -1.19 13.98
CA TYR A 175 -10.15 -2.44 13.25
C TYR A 175 -9.38 -2.33 11.94
N GLY A 176 -8.61 -3.37 11.60
CA GLY A 176 -7.89 -3.47 10.32
C GLY A 176 -8.13 -4.81 9.66
N ILE A 177 -8.29 -4.83 8.34
CA ILE A 177 -8.40 -6.08 7.58
C ILE A 177 -7.40 -6.09 6.42
N GLY A 178 -6.72 -7.23 6.23
CA GLY A 178 -5.73 -7.42 5.17
C GLY A 178 -5.58 -8.87 4.78
N ASP A 179 -5.02 -9.15 3.58
CA ASP A 179 -4.93 -10.50 3.02
C ASP A 179 -3.53 -10.92 2.55
N SER A 180 -2.54 -10.04 2.63
CA SER A 180 -1.20 -10.28 2.08
C SER A 180 -0.09 -9.86 3.04
N TRP A 181 1.14 -10.18 2.70
CA TRP A 181 2.32 -9.88 3.52
C TRP A 181 2.54 -8.38 3.76
N ASN A 182 2.18 -7.53 2.82
CA ASN A 182 2.24 -6.08 2.99
C ASN A 182 1.18 -5.53 3.97
N ASP A 183 0.24 -6.38 4.43
CA ASP A 183 -0.75 -6.05 5.45
C ASP A 183 -0.29 -6.45 6.88
N LEU A 184 0.77 -7.24 7.01
CA LEU A 184 1.29 -7.62 8.33
C LEU A 184 1.55 -6.42 9.25
N PRO A 185 2.16 -5.31 8.78
CA PRO A 185 2.30 -4.12 9.61
C PRO A 185 0.97 -3.48 10.03
N LEU A 186 -0.10 -3.59 9.20
CA LEU A 186 -1.44 -3.12 9.57
C LEU A 186 -2.01 -3.99 10.68
N LEU A 187 -1.97 -5.31 10.53
CA LEU A 187 -2.48 -6.26 11.52
C LEU A 187 -1.74 -6.13 12.86
N ASP A 188 -0.42 -5.91 12.85
CA ASP A 188 0.36 -5.62 14.05
C ASP A 188 0.09 -4.22 14.64
N GLY A 189 -0.40 -3.28 13.83
CA GLY A 189 -0.62 -1.87 14.19
C GLY A 189 -2.00 -1.53 14.72
N VAL A 190 -2.96 -2.44 14.65
CA VAL A 190 -4.34 -2.26 15.14
C VAL A 190 -4.64 -3.16 16.33
N LYS A 191 -5.65 -2.81 17.12
CA LYS A 191 -6.10 -3.65 18.22
C LYS A 191 -6.84 -4.90 17.71
N HIS A 192 -7.69 -4.73 16.70
CA HIS A 192 -8.53 -5.78 16.15
C HIS A 192 -8.16 -6.05 14.68
N GLY A 193 -7.32 -7.07 14.47
CA GLY A 193 -6.84 -7.47 13.15
C GLY A 193 -7.69 -8.58 12.55
N TYR A 194 -8.22 -8.36 11.35
CA TYR A 194 -8.98 -9.36 10.59
C TYR A 194 -8.21 -9.79 9.35
N THR A 195 -8.35 -11.05 8.96
CA THR A 195 -7.87 -11.56 7.68
C THR A 195 -8.87 -12.52 7.05
N PHE A 196 -8.57 -12.99 5.86
CA PHE A 196 -9.46 -13.85 5.10
C PHE A 196 -9.01 -15.31 5.12
N THR A 197 -9.97 -16.25 4.95
CA THR A 197 -9.71 -17.69 4.89
C THR A 197 -8.73 -18.09 3.77
N TYR A 198 -8.62 -17.30 2.70
CA TYR A 198 -7.68 -17.54 1.60
C TYR A 198 -6.28 -16.91 1.80
N ALA A 199 -6.08 -16.11 2.86
CA ALA A 199 -4.78 -15.47 3.14
C ALA A 199 -3.68 -16.52 3.46
N PRO A 200 -2.39 -16.18 3.24
CA PRO A 200 -1.27 -17.01 3.67
C PRO A 200 -1.30 -17.34 5.17
N LEU A 201 -0.71 -18.47 5.55
CA LEU A 201 -0.73 -18.94 6.95
C LEU A 201 -0.12 -17.95 7.93
N ASP A 202 1.01 -17.35 7.57
CA ASP A 202 1.72 -16.35 8.39
C ASP A 202 0.92 -15.05 8.57
N VAL A 203 0.07 -14.70 7.60
CA VAL A 203 -0.89 -13.59 7.73
C VAL A 203 -2.03 -13.96 8.66
N LYS A 204 -2.54 -15.22 8.56
CA LYS A 204 -3.59 -15.74 9.45
C LYS A 204 -3.12 -15.81 10.90
N ASP A 205 -1.86 -16.17 11.13
CA ASP A 205 -1.27 -16.29 12.47
C ASP A 205 -1.14 -14.92 13.18
N LYS A 206 -1.20 -13.83 12.42
CA LYS A 206 -1.14 -12.45 12.94
C LYS A 206 -2.52 -11.83 13.19
N ALA A 207 -3.54 -12.34 12.54
CA ALA A 207 -4.89 -11.82 12.70
C ALA A 207 -5.57 -12.33 13.97
N GLU A 208 -6.36 -11.47 14.61
CA GLU A 208 -7.24 -11.84 15.72
C GLU A 208 -8.41 -12.72 15.23
N LYS A 209 -8.96 -12.39 14.05
CA LYS A 209 -10.10 -13.09 13.46
C LYS A 209 -9.90 -13.39 11.98
N ILE A 210 -10.41 -14.53 11.55
CA ILE A 210 -10.38 -15.00 10.16
C ILE A 210 -11.82 -15.08 9.67
N VAL A 211 -12.11 -14.42 8.54
CA VAL A 211 -13.46 -14.31 7.95
C VAL A 211 -13.46 -14.72 6.48
N ASP A 212 -14.63 -15.06 5.95
CA ASP A 212 -14.78 -15.40 4.54
C ASP A 212 -14.95 -14.16 3.64
N SER A 213 -15.39 -13.03 4.21
CA SER A 213 -15.65 -11.82 3.45
C SER A 213 -15.53 -10.55 4.30
N LEU A 214 -15.33 -9.41 3.62
CA LEU A 214 -15.40 -8.09 4.25
C LEU A 214 -16.79 -7.84 4.88
N ALA A 215 -17.86 -8.33 4.26
CA ALA A 215 -19.21 -8.18 4.80
C ALA A 215 -19.37 -8.89 6.15
N GLU A 216 -18.77 -10.06 6.30
CA GLU A 216 -18.76 -10.81 7.57
C GLU A 216 -17.98 -10.04 8.65
N ALA A 217 -16.79 -9.52 8.32
CA ALA A 217 -16.00 -8.69 9.24
C ALA A 217 -16.81 -7.47 9.72
N ILE A 218 -17.45 -6.75 8.81
CA ILE A 218 -18.29 -5.58 9.15
C ILE A 218 -19.46 -5.99 10.06
N GLN A 219 -20.12 -7.12 9.77
CA GLN A 219 -21.22 -7.60 10.61
C GLN A 219 -20.76 -8.01 12.00
N ASP A 220 -19.55 -8.56 12.12
CA ASP A 220 -18.97 -8.94 13.39
C ASP A 220 -18.61 -7.70 14.23
N ILE A 221 -17.95 -6.72 13.64
CA ILE A 221 -17.62 -5.44 14.28
C ILE A 221 -18.89 -4.74 14.80
N LEU A 222 -19.94 -4.67 14.00
CA LEU A 222 -21.21 -4.01 14.38
C LEU A 222 -22.01 -4.75 15.47
N LYS A 223 -21.61 -5.95 15.88
CA LYS A 223 -22.22 -6.67 17.02
C LYS A 223 -21.48 -6.42 18.34
N GLU A 224 -20.23 -5.97 18.25
CA GLU A 224 -19.41 -5.69 19.44
C GLU A 224 -19.72 -4.29 20.04
N ASP A 225 -20.37 -3.41 19.26
CA ASP A 225 -20.88 -2.11 19.68
C ASP A 225 -22.32 -2.20 20.26
#